data_bdf90b19a11a623ff78a536fa1b77733
#
_entry.id   bdf90b19a11a623ff78a536fa1b77733
#
_cell.length_a   1.000
_cell.length_b   1.000
_cell.length_c   1.000
_cell.angle_alpha   90.00
_cell.angle_beta   90.00
_cell.angle_gamma   90.00
#
_symmetry.space_group_name_H-M   'P 1'
#
loop_
_entity.id
_entity.type
_entity.pdbx_description
1 polymer ?
#
loop_
_entity_poly.entity_id
_entity_poly.type
_entity_poly.pdbx_seq_one_letter_code
_entity_poly.pdbx_strand_id
1 'polypeptide(L)'
;MLDANAIHISLTLEGVSVDLQVLSFVGREALNQPFCFDIELVSARPDLKLEELLHKPGCLTFGATGQGKIHGLVYRIEQGDSGKSLTRYSISLVPQLAYLRHNHDQQIFQQLSVPKIIAQVLEARGILADAYSFQLGAIYPERVYCVQYDESDLHFIQRLCEEEGIHFHFQHSASGHKLVFGDDQTVFRKLAPVSYQQDSGMAAIKPVIKRFNLRLETRTTRVSRRDYDFEKPRLLPEGAAKSEFAPDLEDYDYPGRFTDRARGKQLATRALERHRSDYQLAEGKGDEPTLVSGHFMALSEHPRAEWNDLWLLLEIVHEGKQPQVLGENITSDVSDNKDDFHQGYRNRFLATPWDAHYRPALEHPKPKVLGSQTAIVTGPAGEEIHCDEYGRVKVQFHWDRDGQGNDTSSCWLRVATGW
;
A
#
# COMPACT_ATOMS: atom_id res chain seq x y z
N MET A 1 -20.84 32.21 -4.41
CA MET A 1 -20.54 31.92 -3.00
C MET A 1 -21.12 30.55 -2.71
N LEU A 2 -20.31 29.62 -2.24
CA LEU A 2 -20.80 28.35 -1.74
C LEU A 2 -21.58 28.63 -0.45
N ASP A 3 -22.77 28.07 -0.34
CA ASP A 3 -23.59 28.21 0.85
C ASP A 3 -22.86 27.50 2.02
N ALA A 4 -22.51 28.24 3.06
CA ALA A 4 -21.82 27.71 4.24
C ALA A 4 -22.63 26.64 4.98
N ASN A 5 -23.94 26.58 4.75
CA ASN A 5 -24.83 25.57 5.31
C ASN A 5 -25.06 24.38 4.37
N ALA A 6 -24.49 24.37 3.16
CA ALA A 6 -24.65 23.26 2.25
C ALA A 6 -23.83 22.02 2.73
N ILE A 7 -24.45 20.85 2.59
CA ILE A 7 -23.82 19.56 2.90
C ILE A 7 -22.89 19.20 1.73
N HIS A 8 -21.60 19.14 1.99
CA HIS A 8 -20.56 18.85 1.00
C HIS A 8 -19.87 17.50 1.20
N ILE A 9 -20.17 16.81 2.31
CA ILE A 9 -19.59 15.51 2.64
C ILE A 9 -20.74 14.53 2.82
N SER A 10 -20.72 13.45 2.05
CA SER A 10 -21.77 12.42 2.11
C SER A 10 -21.19 11.02 2.02
N LEU A 11 -21.85 10.08 2.68
CA LEU A 11 -21.56 8.65 2.60
C LEU A 11 -22.77 7.94 2.02
N THR A 12 -22.56 7.15 0.98
CA THR A 12 -23.58 6.28 0.39
C THR A 12 -23.16 4.83 0.63
N LEU A 13 -24.04 4.01 1.20
CA LEU A 13 -23.85 2.57 1.37
C LEU A 13 -24.80 1.80 0.47
N GLU A 14 -24.29 0.78 -0.23
CA GLU A 14 -25.09 0.00 -1.16
C GLU A 14 -26.19 -0.79 -0.45
N GLY A 15 -27.43 -0.66 -0.94
CA GLY A 15 -28.59 -1.36 -0.36
C GLY A 15 -29.04 -0.82 1.00
N VAL A 16 -28.54 0.34 1.44
CA VAL A 16 -28.88 0.96 2.71
C VAL A 16 -29.65 2.27 2.45
N SER A 17 -30.89 2.34 2.91
CA SER A 17 -31.77 3.52 2.74
C SER A 17 -31.88 4.39 4.00
N VAL A 18 -30.98 4.20 4.96
CA VAL A 18 -30.97 4.97 6.21
C VAL A 18 -30.26 6.30 5.99
N ASP A 19 -30.80 7.38 6.57
CA ASP A 19 -30.16 8.69 6.60
C ASP A 19 -28.98 8.68 7.57
N LEU A 20 -27.78 8.51 7.02
CA LEU A 20 -26.50 8.57 7.70
C LEU A 20 -25.79 9.85 7.26
N GLN A 21 -25.81 10.88 8.11
CA GLN A 21 -25.16 12.16 7.80
C GLN A 21 -23.74 12.18 8.33
N VAL A 22 -22.78 12.54 7.49
CA VAL A 22 -21.37 12.63 7.86
C VAL A 22 -21.13 13.86 8.72
N LEU A 23 -20.64 13.64 9.92
CA LEU A 23 -20.21 14.71 10.85
C LEU A 23 -18.75 15.12 10.59
N SER A 24 -17.89 14.11 10.52
CA SER A 24 -16.46 14.31 10.25
C SER A 24 -15.85 13.05 9.63
N PHE A 25 -14.68 13.19 9.04
CA PHE A 25 -13.85 12.04 8.66
C PHE A 25 -12.37 12.38 8.73
N VAL A 26 -11.58 11.33 8.97
CA VAL A 26 -10.13 11.33 8.78
C VAL A 26 -9.78 10.15 7.88
N GLY A 27 -9.18 10.43 6.72
CA GLY A 27 -8.74 9.43 5.76
C GLY A 27 -7.23 9.41 5.64
N ARG A 28 -6.68 8.22 5.50
CA ARG A 28 -5.26 8.02 5.22
C ARG A 28 -5.10 7.11 4.02
N GLU A 29 -4.32 7.55 3.07
CA GLU A 29 -3.90 6.74 1.93
C GLU A 29 -2.41 6.94 1.66
N ALA A 30 -1.73 5.86 1.31
CA ALA A 30 -0.31 5.88 1.00
C ALA A 30 0.02 4.81 -0.04
N LEU A 31 1.13 5.00 -0.75
CA LEU A 31 1.71 3.96 -1.59
C LEU A 31 2.04 2.71 -0.77
N ASN A 32 1.79 1.54 -1.32
CA ASN A 32 2.03 0.23 -0.70
C ASN A 32 1.27 -0.03 0.61
N GLN A 33 0.22 0.76 0.88
CA GLN A 33 -0.64 0.60 2.05
C GLN A 33 -2.12 0.55 1.63
N PRO A 34 -2.95 -0.31 2.24
CA PRO A 34 -4.39 -0.17 2.14
C PRO A 34 -4.85 1.14 2.76
N PHE A 35 -5.67 1.90 2.06
CA PHE A 35 -6.27 3.11 2.61
C PHE A 35 -7.26 2.80 3.73
N CYS A 36 -7.47 3.77 4.63
CA CYS A 36 -8.48 3.71 5.66
C CYS A 36 -9.10 5.10 5.88
N PHE A 37 -10.43 5.17 5.83
CA PHE A 37 -11.20 6.38 6.12
C PHE A 37 -12.10 6.10 7.31
N ASP A 38 -11.81 6.71 8.44
CA ASP A 38 -12.62 6.69 9.63
C ASP A 38 -13.61 7.84 9.58
N ILE A 39 -14.91 7.51 9.58
CA ILE A 39 -16.01 8.43 9.29
C ILE A 39 -16.94 8.46 10.50
N GLU A 40 -17.12 9.63 11.08
CA GLU A 40 -18.14 9.88 12.11
C GLU A 40 -19.46 10.28 11.47
N LEU A 41 -20.53 9.67 11.92
CA LEU A 41 -21.85 9.81 11.37
C LEU A 41 -22.86 10.15 12.47
N VAL A 42 -23.95 10.80 12.08
CA VAL A 42 -25.14 10.98 12.91
C VAL A 42 -26.38 10.50 12.18
N SER A 43 -27.31 9.92 12.91
CA SER A 43 -28.61 9.48 12.42
C SER A 43 -29.69 9.71 13.47
N ALA A 44 -30.92 9.97 13.01
CA ALA A 44 -32.09 9.98 13.90
C ALA A 44 -32.52 8.57 14.37
N ARG A 45 -31.92 7.52 13.81
CA ARG A 45 -32.21 6.11 14.10
C ARG A 45 -31.23 5.57 15.15
N PRO A 46 -31.69 5.24 16.39
CA PRO A 46 -30.83 4.63 17.41
C PRO A 46 -30.74 3.09 17.32
N ASP A 47 -31.48 2.49 16.38
CA ASP A 47 -31.75 1.06 16.29
C ASP A 47 -31.17 0.42 15.01
N LEU A 48 -30.07 0.95 14.48
CA LEU A 48 -29.44 0.37 13.29
C LEU A 48 -28.83 -0.99 13.61
N LYS A 49 -29.10 -1.95 12.74
CA LYS A 49 -28.50 -3.29 12.81
C LYS A 49 -27.09 -3.23 12.26
N LEU A 50 -26.10 -3.16 13.14
CA LEU A 50 -24.70 -2.93 12.79
C LEU A 50 -24.14 -4.04 11.88
N GLU A 51 -24.54 -5.31 12.16
CA GLU A 51 -24.10 -6.48 11.39
C GLU A 51 -24.53 -6.41 9.91
N GLU A 52 -25.68 -5.81 9.64
CA GLU A 52 -26.20 -5.67 8.25
C GLU A 52 -25.44 -4.60 7.46
N LEU A 53 -24.70 -3.72 8.14
CA LEU A 53 -23.89 -2.67 7.54
C LEU A 53 -22.42 -3.08 7.29
N LEU A 54 -21.93 -4.12 8.01
CA LEU A 54 -20.60 -4.67 7.77
C LEU A 54 -20.46 -5.21 6.33
N HIS A 55 -19.28 -5.07 5.76
CA HIS A 55 -18.92 -5.50 4.41
C HIS A 55 -19.71 -4.85 3.26
N LYS A 56 -20.60 -3.90 3.55
CA LYS A 56 -21.30 -3.16 2.50
C LYS A 56 -20.35 -2.29 1.72
N PRO A 57 -20.47 -2.27 0.37
CA PRO A 57 -19.81 -1.27 -0.44
C PRO A 57 -20.29 0.13 -0.08
N GLY A 58 -19.35 1.06 0.04
CA GLY A 58 -19.63 2.44 0.36
C GLY A 58 -18.81 3.40 -0.48
N CYS A 59 -19.37 4.60 -0.67
CA CYS A 59 -18.70 5.70 -1.33
C CYS A 59 -18.77 6.95 -0.46
N LEU A 60 -17.61 7.39 0.02
CA LEU A 60 -17.45 8.69 0.67
C LEU A 60 -17.17 9.73 -0.42
N THR A 61 -18.00 10.79 -0.43
CA THR A 61 -17.88 11.92 -1.36
C THR A 61 -17.62 13.19 -0.56
N PHE A 62 -16.64 14.00 -0.98
CA PHE A 62 -16.29 15.25 -0.31
C PHE A 62 -15.76 16.30 -1.30
N GLY A 63 -15.58 17.53 -0.81
CA GLY A 63 -15.25 18.67 -1.64
C GLY A 63 -16.51 19.41 -2.13
N ALA A 64 -16.37 20.68 -2.46
CA ALA A 64 -17.49 21.62 -2.73
C ALA A 64 -18.48 21.14 -3.80
N THR A 65 -18.03 20.34 -4.77
CA THR A 65 -18.88 19.76 -5.83
C THR A 65 -18.73 18.22 -5.89
N GLY A 66 -18.28 17.58 -4.80
CA GLY A 66 -18.12 16.13 -4.70
C GLY A 66 -17.01 15.57 -5.58
N GLN A 67 -15.91 16.30 -5.72
CA GLN A 67 -14.76 15.89 -6.54
C GLN A 67 -13.97 14.75 -5.89
N GLY A 68 -13.80 14.78 -4.56
CA GLY A 68 -13.19 13.70 -3.81
C GLY A 68 -14.15 12.52 -3.68
N LYS A 69 -13.73 11.34 -4.10
CA LYS A 69 -14.53 10.11 -4.04
C LYS A 69 -13.66 8.94 -3.62
N ILE A 70 -14.07 8.29 -2.55
CA ILE A 70 -13.40 7.09 -2.02
C ILE A 70 -14.41 5.95 -1.97
N HIS A 71 -14.16 4.94 -2.76
CA HIS A 71 -14.94 3.69 -2.74
C HIS A 71 -14.24 2.65 -1.88
N GLY A 72 -14.96 1.99 -1.00
CA GLY A 72 -14.42 0.95 -0.13
C GLY A 72 -15.52 0.06 0.44
N LEU A 73 -15.13 -0.78 1.38
CA LEU A 73 -16.02 -1.66 2.13
C LEU A 73 -16.08 -1.22 3.59
N VAL A 74 -17.23 -1.30 4.20
CA VAL A 74 -17.39 -1.06 5.65
C VAL A 74 -16.70 -2.19 6.40
N TYR A 75 -15.56 -1.84 7.01
CA TYR A 75 -14.71 -2.78 7.74
C TYR A 75 -15.04 -2.83 9.23
N ARG A 76 -15.35 -1.69 9.80
CA ARG A 76 -15.73 -1.51 11.19
C ARG A 76 -16.93 -0.59 11.26
N ILE A 77 -17.83 -0.88 12.16
CA ILE A 77 -18.95 0.00 12.52
C ILE A 77 -19.13 -0.01 14.02
N GLU A 78 -19.42 1.12 14.59
CA GLU A 78 -19.66 1.31 16.01
C GLU A 78 -20.84 2.26 16.22
N GLN A 79 -21.66 1.99 17.19
CA GLN A 79 -22.67 2.93 17.70
C GLN A 79 -22.15 3.56 18.98
N GLY A 80 -22.05 4.87 18.97
CA GLY A 80 -21.66 5.68 20.12
C GLY A 80 -22.89 6.18 20.91
N ASP A 81 -22.74 7.36 21.47
CA ASP A 81 -23.77 7.96 22.32
C ASP A 81 -25.06 8.30 21.57
N SER A 82 -26.19 8.07 22.23
CA SER A 82 -27.52 8.45 21.75
C SER A 82 -28.03 9.63 22.54
N GLY A 83 -28.24 10.76 21.85
CA GLY A 83 -28.90 11.94 22.37
C GLY A 83 -30.42 11.85 22.23
N LYS A 84 -31.11 12.97 22.51
CA LYS A 84 -32.58 13.02 22.38
C LYS A 84 -33.10 12.84 20.95
N SER A 85 -32.35 13.29 19.96
CA SER A 85 -32.78 13.30 18.55
C SER A 85 -31.77 12.68 17.58
N LEU A 86 -30.50 12.55 17.97
CA LEU A 86 -29.45 12.01 17.13
C LEU A 86 -28.63 10.96 17.89
N THR A 87 -28.26 9.92 17.21
CA THR A 87 -27.31 8.88 17.65
C THR A 87 -26.04 8.98 16.82
N ARG A 88 -24.89 8.87 17.46
CA ARG A 88 -23.59 8.86 16.82
C ARG A 88 -23.22 7.45 16.36
N TYR A 89 -22.62 7.36 15.20
CA TYR A 89 -22.05 6.14 14.63
C TYR A 89 -20.64 6.44 14.13
N SER A 90 -19.80 5.44 14.08
CA SER A 90 -18.51 5.53 13.37
C SER A 90 -18.32 4.34 12.42
N ILE A 91 -17.77 4.58 11.26
CA ILE A 91 -17.51 3.58 10.23
C ILE A 91 -16.07 3.73 9.76
N SER A 92 -15.36 2.60 9.59
CA SER A 92 -14.09 2.58 8.85
C SER A 92 -14.30 2.00 7.46
N LEU A 93 -13.97 2.77 6.43
CA LEU A 93 -14.04 2.39 5.01
C LEU A 93 -12.65 2.02 4.51
N VAL A 94 -12.48 0.79 3.99
CA VAL A 94 -11.19 0.26 3.54
C VAL A 94 -11.32 -0.44 2.19
N PRO A 95 -10.20 -0.68 1.45
CA PRO A 95 -10.22 -1.54 0.27
C PRO A 95 -10.34 -3.01 0.67
N GLN A 96 -10.84 -3.87 -0.23
CA GLN A 96 -10.91 -5.31 0.01
C GLN A 96 -9.54 -5.92 0.37
N LEU A 97 -8.44 -5.40 -0.18
CA LEU A 97 -7.08 -5.80 0.17
C LEU A 97 -6.81 -5.77 1.68
N ALA A 98 -7.42 -4.85 2.43
CA ALA A 98 -7.22 -4.74 3.88
C ALA A 98 -7.68 -5.98 4.66
N TYR A 99 -8.64 -6.74 4.15
CA TYR A 99 -9.12 -7.97 4.80
C TYR A 99 -8.05 -9.08 4.84
N LEU A 100 -7.09 -9.04 3.92
CA LEU A 100 -6.02 -10.03 3.84
C LEU A 100 -5.08 -10.03 5.07
N ARG A 101 -5.17 -9.00 5.91
CA ARG A 101 -4.46 -8.98 7.21
C ARG A 101 -4.94 -10.02 8.20
N HIS A 102 -6.18 -10.52 8.01
CA HIS A 102 -6.80 -11.51 8.89
C HIS A 102 -6.64 -12.94 8.39
N ASN A 103 -6.15 -13.13 7.17
CA ASN A 103 -5.86 -14.44 6.63
C ASN A 103 -4.39 -14.75 6.86
N HIS A 104 -4.11 -15.77 7.67
CA HIS A 104 -2.77 -16.31 7.85
C HIS A 104 -2.68 -17.66 7.15
N ASP A 105 -1.61 -17.89 6.42
CA ASP A 105 -1.43 -19.14 5.71
C ASP A 105 0.03 -19.61 5.78
N GLN A 106 0.24 -20.90 5.47
CA GLN A 106 1.53 -21.52 5.32
C GLN A 106 1.48 -22.31 4.00
N GLN A 107 2.03 -21.70 2.96
CA GLN A 107 1.87 -22.20 1.60
C GLN A 107 3.19 -22.12 0.83
N ILE A 108 3.39 -23.08 -0.07
CA ILE A 108 4.58 -23.16 -0.93
C ILE A 108 4.18 -22.85 -2.37
N PHE A 109 4.90 -21.91 -2.98
CA PHE A 109 4.78 -21.58 -4.40
C PHE A 109 6.05 -22.01 -5.11
N GLN A 110 5.92 -22.76 -6.19
CA GLN A 110 7.04 -23.29 -6.97
C GLN A 110 6.93 -22.89 -8.44
N GLN A 111 8.07 -22.59 -9.06
CA GLN A 111 8.19 -22.25 -10.50
C GLN A 111 7.23 -21.10 -10.91
N LEU A 112 7.08 -20.11 -10.03
CA LEU A 112 6.20 -18.95 -10.25
C LEU A 112 6.96 -17.65 -10.10
N SER A 113 6.66 -16.69 -10.95
CA SER A 113 7.14 -15.31 -10.77
C SER A 113 6.34 -14.60 -9.68
N VAL A 114 6.94 -13.59 -9.06
CA VAL A 114 6.28 -12.83 -7.97
C VAL A 114 4.92 -12.24 -8.39
N PRO A 115 4.75 -11.64 -9.57
CA PRO A 115 3.42 -11.19 -10.01
C PRO A 115 2.38 -12.33 -10.09
N LYS A 116 2.79 -13.52 -10.55
CA LYS A 116 1.89 -14.70 -10.59
C LYS A 116 1.51 -15.18 -9.18
N ILE A 117 2.47 -15.18 -8.23
CA ILE A 117 2.21 -15.54 -6.83
C ILE A 117 1.20 -14.56 -6.22
N ILE A 118 1.43 -13.25 -6.38
CA ILE A 118 0.51 -12.23 -5.87
C ILE A 118 -0.89 -12.41 -6.46
N ALA A 119 -1.00 -12.64 -7.77
CA ALA A 119 -2.28 -12.88 -8.43
C ALA A 119 -3.03 -14.08 -7.83
N GLN A 120 -2.33 -15.21 -7.62
CA GLN A 120 -2.94 -16.40 -7.00
C GLN A 120 -3.45 -16.13 -5.59
N VAL A 121 -2.69 -15.40 -4.76
CA VAL A 121 -3.15 -15.04 -3.40
C VAL A 121 -4.37 -14.13 -3.46
N LEU A 122 -4.39 -13.12 -4.32
CA LEU A 122 -5.53 -12.22 -4.49
C LEU A 122 -6.79 -12.97 -4.93
N GLU A 123 -6.67 -13.80 -5.96
CA GLU A 123 -7.79 -14.58 -6.53
C GLU A 123 -8.34 -15.61 -5.54
N ALA A 124 -7.46 -16.26 -4.76
CA ALA A 124 -7.87 -17.18 -3.69
C ALA A 124 -8.71 -16.49 -2.60
N ARG A 125 -8.60 -15.17 -2.46
CA ARG A 125 -9.37 -14.34 -1.52
C ARG A 125 -10.49 -13.53 -2.17
N GLY A 126 -10.85 -13.86 -3.41
CA GLY A 126 -11.97 -13.24 -4.13
C GLY A 126 -11.68 -11.84 -4.69
N ILE A 127 -10.41 -11.41 -4.73
CA ILE A 127 -10.01 -10.21 -5.45
C ILE A 127 -9.66 -10.65 -6.87
N LEU A 128 -10.63 -10.54 -7.78
CA LEU A 128 -10.52 -11.05 -9.14
C LEU A 128 -9.82 -10.08 -10.08
N ALA A 129 -9.49 -10.53 -11.30
CA ALA A 129 -8.69 -9.80 -12.27
C ALA A 129 -9.27 -8.46 -12.75
N ASP A 130 -10.55 -8.18 -12.54
CA ASP A 130 -11.18 -6.89 -12.80
C ASP A 130 -10.87 -5.85 -11.71
N ALA A 131 -10.65 -6.31 -10.47
CA ALA A 131 -10.36 -5.47 -9.30
C ALA A 131 -8.88 -5.07 -9.17
N TYR A 132 -7.96 -5.72 -9.91
CA TYR A 132 -6.54 -5.37 -9.89
C TYR A 132 -5.91 -5.37 -11.28
N SER A 133 -4.69 -4.83 -11.40
CA SER A 133 -3.89 -4.92 -12.62
C SER A 133 -2.40 -4.81 -12.33
N PHE A 134 -1.59 -5.51 -13.13
CA PHE A 134 -0.14 -5.36 -13.16
C PHE A 134 0.27 -4.51 -14.37
N GLN A 135 0.99 -3.42 -14.12
CA GLN A 135 1.59 -2.54 -15.11
C GLN A 135 3.11 -2.58 -14.89
N LEU A 136 3.73 -3.67 -15.31
CA LEU A 136 5.13 -3.97 -15.04
C LEU A 136 5.93 -3.94 -16.34
N GLY A 137 7.00 -3.17 -16.36
CA GLY A 137 7.92 -3.07 -17.49
C GLY A 137 9.09 -4.04 -17.42
N ALA A 138 9.45 -4.52 -16.22
CA ALA A 138 10.58 -5.42 -16.03
C ALA A 138 10.18 -6.90 -16.13
N ILE A 139 11.19 -7.74 -16.39
CA ILE A 139 11.05 -9.19 -16.34
C ILE A 139 11.25 -9.69 -14.91
N TYR A 140 10.33 -10.53 -14.43
CA TYR A 140 10.36 -11.17 -13.12
C TYR A 140 10.62 -12.66 -13.31
N PRO A 141 11.81 -13.17 -12.95
CA PRO A 141 12.12 -14.58 -13.10
C PRO A 141 11.23 -15.44 -12.21
N GLU A 142 10.96 -16.66 -12.66
CA GLU A 142 10.28 -17.65 -11.85
C GLU A 142 11.16 -18.05 -10.67
N ARG A 143 10.60 -18.04 -9.48
CA ARG A 143 11.26 -18.53 -8.26
C ARG A 143 11.11 -20.05 -8.21
N VAL A 144 12.20 -20.76 -8.05
CA VAL A 144 12.16 -22.20 -7.81
C VAL A 144 11.29 -22.53 -6.62
N TYR A 145 11.37 -21.67 -5.60
CA TYR A 145 10.71 -21.85 -4.32
C TYR A 145 10.41 -20.51 -3.63
N CYS A 146 9.18 -20.31 -3.21
CA CYS A 146 8.75 -19.16 -2.42
C CYS A 146 7.75 -19.63 -1.37
N VAL A 147 7.99 -19.29 -0.11
CA VAL A 147 7.15 -19.74 1.01
C VAL A 147 6.48 -18.54 1.65
N GLN A 148 5.20 -18.65 1.86
CA GLN A 148 4.46 -17.91 2.86
C GLN A 148 4.53 -18.75 4.14
N TYR A 149 5.08 -18.22 5.23
CA TYR A 149 5.25 -18.95 6.47
C TYR A 149 4.97 -18.05 7.66
N ASP A 150 3.93 -18.40 8.44
CA ASP A 150 3.50 -17.68 9.64
C ASP A 150 3.34 -16.17 9.42
N GLU A 151 2.80 -15.79 8.29
CA GLU A 151 2.54 -14.41 7.90
C GLU A 151 1.14 -14.26 7.29
N SER A 152 0.53 -13.09 7.46
CA SER A 152 -0.75 -12.82 6.81
C SER A 152 -0.57 -12.67 5.30
N ASP A 153 -1.65 -12.90 4.53
CA ASP A 153 -1.64 -12.73 3.08
C ASP A 153 -1.24 -11.31 2.68
N LEU A 154 -1.69 -10.29 3.44
CA LEU A 154 -1.30 -8.90 3.19
C LEU A 154 0.19 -8.69 3.40
N HIS A 155 0.75 -9.16 4.53
CA HIS A 155 2.18 -9.09 4.81
C HIS A 155 3.00 -9.78 3.71
N PHE A 156 2.56 -10.97 3.29
CA PHE A 156 3.23 -11.73 2.22
C PHE A 156 3.26 -10.96 0.91
N ILE A 157 2.14 -10.37 0.47
CA ILE A 157 2.07 -9.55 -0.75
C ILE A 157 2.97 -8.33 -0.62
N GLN A 158 2.90 -7.58 0.49
CA GLN A 158 3.72 -6.39 0.72
C GLN A 158 5.20 -6.73 0.70
N ARG A 159 5.61 -7.80 1.40
CA ARG A 159 6.99 -8.29 1.41
C ARG A 159 7.49 -8.64 0.00
N LEU A 160 6.70 -9.36 -0.79
CA LEU A 160 7.07 -9.70 -2.16
C LEU A 160 7.21 -8.46 -3.05
N CYS A 161 6.31 -7.50 -2.90
CA CYS A 161 6.39 -6.21 -3.59
C CYS A 161 7.68 -5.45 -3.22
N GLU A 162 7.99 -5.37 -1.94
CA GLU A 162 9.20 -4.73 -1.42
C GLU A 162 10.49 -5.41 -1.92
N GLU A 163 10.54 -6.75 -1.90
CA GLU A 163 11.67 -7.51 -2.40
C GLU A 163 11.96 -7.23 -3.89
N GLU A 164 10.90 -7.13 -4.68
CA GLU A 164 11.00 -6.90 -6.12
C GLU A 164 11.02 -5.43 -6.50
N GLY A 165 10.77 -4.52 -5.57
CA GLY A 165 10.63 -3.08 -5.86
C GLY A 165 9.37 -2.77 -6.66
N ILE A 166 8.32 -3.57 -6.53
CA ILE A 166 6.99 -3.31 -7.07
C ILE A 166 6.25 -2.39 -6.10
N HIS A 167 5.66 -1.33 -6.59
CA HIS A 167 4.75 -0.51 -5.80
C HIS A 167 3.30 -0.85 -6.13
N PHE A 168 2.38 -0.54 -5.20
CA PHE A 168 0.97 -0.55 -5.51
C PHE A 168 0.25 0.69 -4.96
N HIS A 169 -0.85 1.03 -5.61
CA HIS A 169 -1.73 2.13 -5.24
C HIS A 169 -3.16 1.84 -5.70
N PHE A 170 -4.09 2.69 -5.28
CA PHE A 170 -5.50 2.57 -5.66
C PHE A 170 -5.89 3.68 -6.63
N GLN A 171 -6.64 3.32 -7.65
CA GLN A 171 -7.24 4.26 -8.58
C GLN A 171 -8.75 4.23 -8.41
N HIS A 172 -9.31 5.33 -7.92
CA HIS A 172 -10.76 5.47 -7.77
C HIS A 172 -11.40 5.91 -9.09
N SER A 173 -12.60 5.41 -9.34
CA SER A 173 -13.44 5.74 -10.49
C SER A 173 -14.84 6.16 -10.02
N ALA A 174 -15.77 6.38 -10.95
CA ALA A 174 -17.16 6.69 -10.60
C ALA A 174 -17.89 5.51 -9.91
N SER A 175 -17.45 4.27 -10.16
CA SER A 175 -18.14 3.05 -9.75
C SER A 175 -17.37 2.16 -8.77
N GLY A 176 -16.14 2.50 -8.42
CA GLY A 176 -15.32 1.67 -7.54
C GLY A 176 -13.87 2.07 -7.54
N HIS A 177 -13.02 1.21 -6.98
CA HIS A 177 -11.57 1.38 -7.01
C HIS A 177 -10.89 0.16 -7.64
N LYS A 178 -9.71 0.37 -8.17
CA LYS A 178 -8.85 -0.67 -8.74
C LYS A 178 -7.47 -0.63 -8.08
N LEU A 179 -6.97 -1.80 -7.68
CA LEU A 179 -5.62 -1.98 -7.17
C LEU A 179 -4.64 -2.09 -8.36
N VAL A 180 -3.66 -1.21 -8.41
CA VAL A 180 -2.67 -1.17 -9.50
C VAL A 180 -1.29 -1.44 -8.95
N PHE A 181 -0.63 -2.48 -9.48
CA PHE A 181 0.77 -2.80 -9.22
C PHE A 181 1.63 -2.26 -10.36
N GLY A 182 2.73 -1.60 -10.01
CA GLY A 182 3.65 -1.01 -10.97
C GLY A 182 5.11 -1.14 -10.55
N ASP A 183 6.02 -0.99 -11.50
CA ASP A 183 7.45 -1.01 -11.24
C ASP A 183 8.21 0.15 -11.91
N ASP A 184 7.47 1.10 -12.45
CA ASP A 184 7.99 2.30 -13.07
C ASP A 184 7.08 3.50 -12.79
N GLN A 185 7.62 4.71 -12.88
CA GLN A 185 6.88 5.94 -12.61
C GLN A 185 5.82 6.28 -13.65
N THR A 186 5.92 5.74 -14.86
CA THR A 186 4.93 5.94 -15.93
C THR A 186 3.56 5.36 -15.60
N VAL A 187 3.48 4.49 -14.58
CA VAL A 187 2.23 3.92 -14.07
C VAL A 187 1.38 4.96 -13.35
N PHE A 188 2.00 5.96 -12.74
CA PHE A 188 1.31 7.00 -11.99
C PHE A 188 0.62 8.00 -12.91
N ARG A 189 -0.67 8.20 -12.71
CA ARG A 189 -1.45 9.16 -13.48
C ARG A 189 -1.19 10.59 -13.03
N LYS A 190 -1.35 11.56 -13.94
CA LYS A 190 -1.27 12.98 -13.62
C LYS A 190 -2.64 13.50 -13.22
N LEU A 191 -2.70 14.24 -12.11
CA LEU A 191 -3.87 15.00 -11.69
C LEU A 191 -3.90 16.36 -12.42
N ALA A 192 -5.04 17.05 -12.31
CA ALA A 192 -5.15 18.43 -12.77
C ALA A 192 -4.14 19.33 -12.03
N PRO A 193 -3.62 20.37 -12.66
CA PRO A 193 -2.72 21.33 -12.02
C PRO A 193 -3.38 22.01 -10.81
N VAL A 194 -2.62 22.17 -9.73
CA VAL A 194 -3.04 22.85 -8.50
C VAL A 194 -2.13 24.04 -8.22
N SER A 195 -2.75 25.20 -7.97
CA SER A 195 -2.00 26.42 -7.68
C SER A 195 -1.53 26.45 -6.24
N TYR A 196 -0.33 26.99 -6.02
CA TYR A 196 0.14 27.35 -4.69
C TYR A 196 -0.35 28.75 -4.32
N GLN A 197 -0.98 28.88 -3.17
CA GLN A 197 -1.32 30.16 -2.60
C GLN A 197 -1.06 30.11 -1.09
N GLN A 198 -0.03 30.83 -0.65
CA GLN A 198 0.31 30.91 0.77
C GLN A 198 -0.90 31.35 1.60
N ASP A 199 -1.10 30.70 2.74
CA ASP A 199 -2.17 31.03 3.68
C ASP A 199 -1.98 32.46 4.19
N SER A 200 -2.79 33.37 3.66
CA SER A 200 -2.78 34.80 3.99
C SER A 200 -3.99 35.25 4.79
N GLY A 201 -4.79 34.29 5.29
CA GLY A 201 -6.06 34.57 5.97
C GLY A 201 -7.20 35.01 5.03
N MET A 202 -6.96 35.09 3.73
CA MET A 202 -8.01 35.32 2.72
C MET A 202 -8.47 33.98 2.15
N ALA A 203 -9.80 33.79 2.07
CA ALA A 203 -10.35 32.60 1.46
C ALA A 203 -10.04 32.55 -0.05
N ALA A 204 -9.36 31.51 -0.49
CA ALA A 204 -9.16 31.24 -1.91
C ALA A 204 -10.51 30.90 -2.58
N ILE A 205 -10.71 31.36 -3.83
CA ILE A 205 -11.94 31.09 -4.59
C ILE A 205 -11.97 29.63 -5.09
N LYS A 206 -10.78 29.03 -5.24
CA LYS A 206 -10.59 27.63 -5.67
C LYS A 206 -9.71 26.89 -4.65
N PRO A 207 -9.81 25.55 -4.60
CA PRO A 207 -8.88 24.75 -3.80
C PRO A 207 -7.41 24.99 -4.21
N VAL A 208 -6.52 25.09 -3.23
CA VAL A 208 -5.12 25.43 -3.43
C VAL A 208 -4.20 24.66 -2.48
N ILE A 209 -2.90 24.62 -2.81
CA ILE A 209 -1.86 24.23 -1.88
C ILE A 209 -1.45 25.46 -1.07
N LYS A 210 -1.63 25.43 0.25
CA LYS A 210 -1.41 26.55 1.18
C LYS A 210 0.00 26.55 1.77
N ARG A 211 0.61 25.37 1.86
CA ARG A 211 1.95 25.16 2.39
C ARG A 211 2.67 24.10 1.58
N PHE A 212 3.93 24.37 1.26
CA PHE A 212 4.79 23.41 0.57
C PHE A 212 6.23 23.61 1.02
N ASN A 213 6.81 22.60 1.65
CA ASN A 213 8.17 22.61 2.18
C ASN A 213 8.94 21.45 1.56
N LEU A 214 10.21 21.64 1.25
CA LEU A 214 11.09 20.58 0.73
C LEU A 214 12.22 20.30 1.72
N ARG A 215 12.41 19.05 2.08
CA ARG A 215 13.52 18.54 2.86
C ARG A 215 14.45 17.74 1.95
N LEU A 216 15.75 17.95 2.10
CA LEU A 216 16.80 17.12 1.50
C LEU A 216 17.53 16.40 2.63
N GLU A 217 17.79 15.11 2.43
CA GLU A 217 18.45 14.29 3.44
C GLU A 217 19.50 13.37 2.78
N THR A 218 20.65 13.22 3.42
CA THR A 218 21.70 12.33 2.93
C THR A 218 21.21 10.87 2.95
N ARG A 219 21.43 10.17 1.85
CA ARG A 219 21.03 8.76 1.67
C ARG A 219 22.18 7.96 1.10
N THR A 220 22.08 6.64 1.19
CA THR A 220 22.98 5.68 0.55
C THR A 220 23.20 6.04 -0.93
N THR A 221 24.46 6.00 -1.36
CA THR A 221 24.88 6.39 -2.71
C THR A 221 25.42 5.23 -3.53
N ARG A 222 25.70 4.11 -2.88
CA ARG A 222 26.19 2.88 -3.54
C ARG A 222 25.59 1.65 -2.89
N VAL A 223 25.16 0.71 -3.73
CA VAL A 223 24.69 -0.62 -3.30
C VAL A 223 25.57 -1.67 -3.97
N SER A 224 26.06 -2.61 -3.19
CA SER A 224 26.83 -3.77 -3.66
C SER A 224 26.18 -5.04 -3.14
N ARG A 225 25.91 -6.00 -4.03
CA ARG A 225 25.34 -7.29 -3.68
C ARG A 225 26.19 -8.41 -4.21
N ARG A 226 26.41 -9.42 -3.40
CA ARG A 226 27.12 -10.64 -3.80
C ARG A 226 26.33 -11.87 -3.41
N ASP A 227 26.53 -12.93 -4.17
CA ASP A 227 25.98 -14.25 -3.83
C ASP A 227 27.01 -15.34 -4.15
N TYR A 228 26.65 -16.58 -3.82
CA TYR A 228 27.43 -17.76 -4.08
C TYR A 228 26.59 -18.79 -4.81
N ASP A 229 27.04 -19.20 -6.01
CA ASP A 229 26.45 -20.28 -6.77
C ASP A 229 27.26 -21.56 -6.58
N PHE A 230 26.70 -22.54 -5.88
CA PHE A 230 27.37 -23.80 -5.60
C PHE A 230 27.56 -24.67 -6.84
N GLU A 231 26.73 -24.48 -7.89
CA GLU A 231 26.85 -25.17 -9.18
C GLU A 231 28.04 -24.59 -9.99
N LYS A 232 28.36 -23.32 -9.76
CA LYS A 232 29.43 -22.59 -10.42
C LYS A 232 30.36 -21.90 -9.41
N PRO A 233 31.04 -22.63 -8.53
CA PRO A 233 31.72 -22.07 -7.36
C PRO A 233 32.88 -21.12 -7.68
N ARG A 234 33.36 -21.12 -8.93
CA ARG A 234 34.40 -20.20 -9.40
C ARG A 234 33.85 -18.85 -9.88
N LEU A 235 32.53 -18.75 -10.08
CA LEU A 235 31.85 -17.54 -10.47
C LEU A 235 31.29 -16.89 -9.21
N LEU A 236 31.71 -15.66 -8.93
CA LEU A 236 31.10 -14.85 -7.85
C LEU A 236 30.04 -13.94 -8.48
N PRO A 237 28.76 -14.25 -8.30
CA PRO A 237 27.70 -13.35 -8.75
C PRO A 237 27.82 -12.03 -7.98
N GLU A 238 27.99 -10.93 -8.68
CA GLU A 238 28.07 -9.58 -8.13
C GLU A 238 27.19 -8.65 -8.94
N GLY A 239 26.41 -7.82 -8.23
CA GLY A 239 25.63 -6.74 -8.77
C GLY A 239 25.89 -5.45 -8.00
N ALA A 240 26.13 -4.35 -8.69
CA ALA A 240 26.36 -3.06 -8.05
C ALA A 240 25.62 -1.94 -8.78
N ALA A 241 25.24 -0.91 -8.03
CA ALA A 241 24.70 0.35 -8.52
C ALA A 241 25.29 1.51 -7.73
N LYS A 242 25.58 2.62 -8.38
CA LYS A 242 26.16 3.83 -7.78
C LYS A 242 25.48 5.06 -8.33
N SER A 243 25.20 6.04 -7.47
CA SER A 243 24.77 7.38 -7.85
C SER A 243 25.98 8.34 -7.90
N GLU A 244 25.78 9.50 -8.52
CA GLU A 244 26.81 10.55 -8.61
C GLU A 244 26.88 11.45 -7.36
N PHE A 245 26.02 11.21 -6.37
CA PHE A 245 25.94 12.01 -5.16
C PHE A 245 27.07 11.68 -4.16
N ALA A 246 27.43 12.66 -3.35
CA ALA A 246 28.37 12.55 -2.25
C ALA A 246 27.61 12.64 -0.89
N PRO A 247 28.18 12.11 0.21
CA PRO A 247 29.38 11.29 0.31
C PRO A 247 29.21 9.88 -0.22
N ASP A 248 30.29 9.12 -0.43
CA ASP A 248 30.22 7.72 -0.84
C ASP A 248 29.80 6.83 0.36
N LEU A 249 28.52 6.45 0.39
CA LEU A 249 27.88 5.62 1.42
C LEU A 249 27.42 4.31 0.81
N GLU A 250 27.98 3.21 1.28
CA GLU A 250 27.70 1.88 0.74
C GLU A 250 26.72 1.09 1.60
N ASP A 251 25.74 0.45 0.94
CA ASP A 251 24.95 -0.66 1.45
C ASP A 251 25.45 -1.96 0.80
N TYR A 252 25.99 -2.88 1.60
CA TYR A 252 26.49 -4.18 1.15
C TYR A 252 25.60 -5.31 1.65
N ASP A 253 25.09 -6.14 0.73
CA ASP A 253 24.18 -7.25 1.01
C ASP A 253 24.76 -8.60 0.55
N TYR A 254 24.79 -9.57 1.50
CA TYR A 254 25.15 -10.97 1.27
C TYR A 254 24.37 -11.89 2.20
N PRO A 255 23.74 -12.95 1.69
CA PRO A 255 23.60 -13.37 0.30
C PRO A 255 22.57 -12.52 -0.45
N GLY A 256 22.94 -12.08 -1.66
CA GLY A 256 22.10 -11.22 -2.51
C GLY A 256 20.94 -11.93 -3.20
N ARG A 257 20.91 -13.27 -3.13
CA ARG A 257 19.83 -14.17 -3.63
C ARG A 257 19.62 -14.10 -5.14
N PHE A 258 20.72 -14.15 -5.87
CA PHE A 258 20.71 -14.24 -7.33
C PHE A 258 21.91 -15.05 -7.81
N THR A 259 21.75 -15.78 -8.92
CA THR A 259 22.81 -16.53 -9.60
C THR A 259 23.14 -15.88 -10.96
N ASP A 260 22.25 -15.07 -11.49
CA ASP A 260 22.42 -14.34 -12.74
C ASP A 260 22.89 -12.90 -12.51
N ARG A 261 23.89 -12.47 -13.27
CA ARG A 261 24.48 -11.12 -13.14
C ARG A 261 23.52 -10.00 -13.49
N ALA A 262 22.65 -10.20 -14.50
CA ALA A 262 21.66 -9.20 -14.88
C ALA A 262 20.64 -8.99 -13.77
N ARG A 263 20.22 -10.08 -13.12
CA ARG A 263 19.36 -10.04 -11.94
C ARG A 263 20.02 -9.33 -10.77
N GLY A 264 21.30 -9.63 -10.51
CA GLY A 264 22.08 -8.95 -9.45
C GLY A 264 22.14 -7.44 -9.67
N LYS A 265 22.41 -7.00 -10.90
CA LYS A 265 22.39 -5.59 -11.27
C LYS A 265 21.02 -4.95 -11.08
N GLN A 266 19.94 -5.62 -11.52
CA GLN A 266 18.57 -5.14 -11.35
C GLN A 266 18.23 -4.92 -9.87
N LEU A 267 18.53 -5.90 -9.01
CA LEU A 267 18.29 -5.83 -7.57
C LEU A 267 19.10 -4.72 -6.89
N ALA A 268 20.37 -4.54 -7.28
CA ALA A 268 21.22 -3.47 -6.76
C ALA A 268 20.69 -2.09 -7.19
N THR A 269 20.26 -1.93 -8.44
CA THR A 269 19.65 -0.68 -8.93
C THR A 269 18.38 -0.35 -8.15
N ARG A 270 17.46 -1.32 -7.99
CA ARG A 270 16.21 -1.12 -7.23
C ARG A 270 16.46 -0.81 -5.74
N ALA A 271 17.49 -1.41 -5.15
CA ALA A 271 17.88 -1.09 -3.78
C ALA A 271 18.41 0.35 -3.67
N LEU A 272 19.22 0.80 -4.62
CA LEU A 272 19.69 2.18 -4.66
C LEU A 272 18.53 3.18 -4.87
N GLU A 273 17.61 2.90 -5.77
CA GLU A 273 16.39 3.68 -5.98
C GLU A 273 15.55 3.75 -4.69
N ARG A 274 15.39 2.64 -3.97
CA ARG A 274 14.71 2.58 -2.68
C ARG A 274 15.37 3.50 -1.63
N HIS A 275 16.68 3.41 -1.46
CA HIS A 275 17.40 4.27 -0.53
C HIS A 275 17.28 5.76 -0.87
N ARG A 276 16.99 6.07 -2.12
CA ARG A 276 16.92 7.45 -2.61
C ARG A 276 15.50 7.94 -2.90
N SER A 277 14.49 7.12 -2.73
CA SER A 277 13.10 7.49 -3.01
C SER A 277 12.60 8.67 -2.16
N ASP A 278 13.16 8.87 -0.97
CA ASP A 278 12.85 9.95 -0.03
C ASP A 278 14.01 10.94 0.20
N TYR A 279 15.03 10.91 -0.68
CA TYR A 279 16.16 11.85 -0.64
C TYR A 279 15.69 13.31 -0.68
N GLN A 280 14.67 13.58 -1.49
CA GLN A 280 13.96 14.84 -1.54
C GLN A 280 12.50 14.56 -1.17
N LEU A 281 12.07 15.06 -0.01
CA LEU A 281 10.73 14.85 0.48
C LEU A 281 10.05 16.19 0.72
N ALA A 282 8.96 16.42 -0.01
CA ALA A 282 8.11 17.58 0.17
C ALA A 282 6.97 17.26 1.13
N GLU A 283 6.68 18.20 2.04
CA GLU A 283 5.50 18.21 2.90
C GLU A 283 4.60 19.36 2.48
N GLY A 284 3.34 19.04 2.21
CA GLY A 284 2.37 20.04 1.79
C GLY A 284 1.08 20.01 2.61
N LYS A 285 0.36 21.13 2.60
CA LYS A 285 -1.00 21.26 3.12
C LYS A 285 -1.86 22.01 2.13
N GLY A 286 -3.11 21.61 1.98
CA GLY A 286 -4.04 22.25 1.08
C GLY A 286 -5.49 21.89 1.37
N ASP A 287 -6.36 22.27 0.47
CA ASP A 287 -7.78 21.95 0.48
C ASP A 287 -8.27 21.41 -0.89
N GLU A 288 -7.34 20.90 -1.74
CA GLU A 288 -7.66 20.28 -3.01
C GLU A 288 -8.18 18.84 -2.79
N PRO A 289 -9.49 18.56 -2.99
CA PRO A 289 -10.07 17.25 -2.67
C PRO A 289 -9.77 16.16 -3.70
N THR A 290 -9.18 16.52 -4.85
CA THR A 290 -8.84 15.55 -5.91
C THR A 290 -7.47 14.92 -5.76
N LEU A 291 -6.69 15.32 -4.75
CA LEU A 291 -5.40 14.70 -4.48
C LEU A 291 -5.60 13.24 -4.06
N VAL A 292 -4.85 12.34 -4.67
CA VAL A 292 -4.87 10.89 -4.41
C VAL A 292 -3.44 10.37 -4.38
N SER A 293 -3.10 9.50 -3.43
CA SER A 293 -1.78 8.87 -3.36
C SER A 293 -1.49 8.03 -4.62
N GLY A 294 -0.23 7.92 -5.01
CA GLY A 294 0.15 7.23 -6.26
C GLY A 294 -0.25 7.97 -7.53
N HIS A 295 -0.38 9.29 -7.44
CA HIS A 295 -0.62 10.15 -8.60
C HIS A 295 0.36 11.33 -8.59
N PHE A 296 0.64 11.88 -9.77
CA PHE A 296 1.42 13.11 -9.91
C PHE A 296 0.53 14.34 -9.74
N MET A 297 0.86 15.16 -8.76
CA MET A 297 0.33 16.51 -8.61
C MET A 297 1.20 17.48 -9.42
N ALA A 298 0.63 18.27 -10.32
CA ALA A 298 1.32 19.36 -10.99
C ALA A 298 1.17 20.64 -10.15
N LEU A 299 2.22 21.03 -9.44
CA LEU A 299 2.25 22.28 -8.67
C LEU A 299 2.49 23.46 -9.59
N SER A 300 1.78 24.56 -9.39
CA SER A 300 1.92 25.80 -10.14
C SER A 300 1.88 27.03 -9.23
N GLU A 301 2.33 28.17 -9.74
CA GLU A 301 2.29 29.48 -9.06
C GLU A 301 3.08 29.55 -7.74
N HIS A 302 4.01 28.60 -7.52
CA HIS A 302 4.92 28.71 -6.38
C HIS A 302 6.01 29.75 -6.68
N PRO A 303 6.38 30.64 -5.71
CA PRO A 303 7.41 31.66 -5.89
C PRO A 303 8.77 31.10 -6.32
N ARG A 304 9.11 29.89 -5.88
CA ARG A 304 10.30 29.18 -6.34
C ARG A 304 9.96 28.41 -7.62
N ALA A 305 10.42 28.94 -8.74
CA ALA A 305 10.07 28.44 -10.07
C ALA A 305 10.37 26.95 -10.28
N GLU A 306 11.47 26.45 -9.70
CA GLU A 306 11.89 25.03 -9.79
C GLU A 306 10.92 24.06 -9.14
N TRP A 307 10.03 24.51 -8.25
CA TRP A 307 9.04 23.67 -7.59
C TRP A 307 7.73 23.59 -8.37
N ASN A 308 7.55 24.41 -9.39
CA ASN A 308 6.41 24.36 -10.32
C ASN A 308 6.59 23.21 -11.31
N ASP A 309 6.47 21.99 -10.81
CA ASP A 309 6.70 20.75 -11.56
C ASP A 309 5.76 19.62 -11.03
N LEU A 310 5.98 18.41 -11.49
CA LEU A 310 5.26 17.22 -11.08
C LEU A 310 5.84 16.64 -9.78
N TRP A 311 4.96 16.35 -8.85
CA TRP A 311 5.28 15.75 -7.55
C TRP A 311 4.47 14.47 -7.36
N LEU A 312 5.15 13.35 -7.13
CA LEU A 312 4.48 12.08 -6.80
C LEU A 312 3.98 12.13 -5.37
N LEU A 313 2.69 12.00 -5.18
CA LEU A 313 2.03 11.93 -3.88
C LEU A 313 2.26 10.54 -3.27
N LEU A 314 3.05 10.49 -2.18
CA LEU A 314 3.40 9.25 -1.47
C LEU A 314 2.34 8.88 -0.42
N GLU A 315 1.92 9.86 0.36
CA GLU A 315 0.96 9.73 1.45
C GLU A 315 0.07 10.97 1.50
N ILE A 316 -1.19 10.77 1.81
CA ILE A 316 -2.14 11.86 2.04
C ILE A 316 -2.98 11.53 3.28
N VAL A 317 -3.15 12.55 4.13
CA VAL A 317 -4.13 12.56 5.20
C VAL A 317 -5.20 13.57 4.86
N HIS A 318 -6.42 13.09 4.73
CA HIS A 318 -7.62 13.87 4.44
C HIS A 318 -8.38 14.11 5.73
N GLU A 319 -8.87 15.31 5.93
CA GLU A 319 -9.74 15.65 7.06
C GLU A 319 -10.94 16.46 6.56
N GLY A 320 -12.12 16.04 6.95
CA GLY A 320 -13.36 16.74 6.65
C GLY A 320 -14.22 16.94 7.90
N LYS A 321 -14.85 18.11 8.05
CA LYS A 321 -15.76 18.40 9.15
C LYS A 321 -17.01 19.12 8.65
N GLN A 322 -18.16 18.70 9.15
CA GLN A 322 -19.47 19.18 8.75
C GLN A 322 -20.41 19.32 9.95
N PRO A 323 -20.07 20.21 10.94
CA PRO A 323 -20.80 20.34 12.19
C PRO A 323 -22.25 20.78 12.03
N GLN A 324 -22.63 21.39 10.88
CA GLN A 324 -24.00 21.83 10.60
C GLN A 324 -25.03 20.69 10.60
N VAL A 325 -24.62 19.43 10.44
CA VAL A 325 -25.52 18.26 10.51
C VAL A 325 -26.07 18.03 11.92
N LEU A 326 -25.45 18.60 12.94
CA LEU A 326 -25.94 18.54 14.31
C LEU A 326 -27.13 19.48 14.57
N GLY A 327 -27.34 20.50 13.72
CA GLY A 327 -28.39 21.49 13.91
C GLY A 327 -28.32 22.15 15.30
N GLU A 328 -29.44 22.12 16.05
CA GLU A 328 -29.51 22.65 17.43
C GLU A 328 -28.95 21.69 18.50
N ASN A 329 -28.50 20.47 18.10
CA ASN A 329 -28.01 19.44 19.01
C ASN A 329 -26.49 19.54 19.26
N ILE A 330 -25.95 20.75 19.29
CA ILE A 330 -24.53 20.99 19.58
C ILE A 330 -24.23 20.58 21.01
N THR A 331 -23.37 19.61 21.19
CA THR A 331 -22.84 19.20 22.50
C THR A 331 -21.47 19.82 22.75
N SER A 332 -21.09 20.02 24.01
CA SER A 332 -19.82 20.63 24.44
C SER A 332 -18.57 19.91 23.89
N ASP A 333 -18.70 18.64 23.53
CA ASP A 333 -17.59 17.81 23.00
C ASP A 333 -17.07 18.25 21.59
N VAL A 334 -17.84 19.10 20.89
CA VAL A 334 -17.42 19.70 19.61
C VAL A 334 -16.38 20.80 19.82
N SER A 335 -16.25 21.32 21.05
CA SER A 335 -15.42 22.50 21.37
C SER A 335 -13.98 22.20 21.79
N ASP A 336 -13.61 20.95 22.05
CA ASP A 336 -12.28 20.57 22.57
C ASP A 336 -11.15 20.46 21.49
N ASN A 337 -11.40 20.96 20.29
CA ASN A 337 -10.39 20.98 19.24
C ASN A 337 -9.38 22.12 19.47
N LYS A 338 -8.19 21.77 19.91
CA LYS A 338 -7.00 22.64 19.98
C LYS A 338 -6.53 23.17 18.60
N ASP A 339 -7.23 22.81 17.53
CA ASP A 339 -6.88 23.11 16.15
C ASP A 339 -7.96 24.04 15.54
N ASP A 340 -7.56 25.11 14.85
CA ASP A 340 -8.45 26.11 14.23
C ASP A 340 -9.31 25.57 13.07
N PHE A 341 -9.31 24.25 12.82
CA PHE A 341 -10.12 23.62 11.78
C PHE A 341 -11.52 23.24 12.30
N HIS A 342 -12.50 24.08 12.02
CA HIS A 342 -13.87 23.89 12.51
C HIS A 342 -14.82 23.30 11.47
N GLN A 343 -14.61 23.57 10.16
CA GLN A 343 -15.50 23.16 9.08
C GLN A 343 -14.80 23.09 7.74
N GLY A 344 -15.32 22.24 6.83
CA GLY A 344 -14.85 22.10 5.45
C GLY A 344 -13.93 20.91 5.26
N TYR A 345 -13.01 21.03 4.30
CA TYR A 345 -12.05 20.00 3.95
C TYR A 345 -10.63 20.56 3.96
N ARG A 346 -9.71 19.75 4.43
CA ARG A 346 -8.26 20.00 4.32
C ARG A 346 -7.50 18.71 4.10
N ASN A 347 -6.30 18.81 3.58
CA ASN A 347 -5.37 17.70 3.51
C ASN A 347 -3.94 18.12 3.86
N ARG A 348 -3.14 17.11 4.17
CA ARG A 348 -1.68 17.19 4.26
C ARG A 348 -1.10 15.99 3.56
N PHE A 349 0.02 16.18 2.90
CA PHE A 349 0.61 15.15 2.06
C PHE A 349 2.14 15.15 2.12
N LEU A 350 2.69 14.00 1.77
CA LEU A 350 4.10 13.80 1.47
C LEU A 350 4.24 13.54 -0.03
N ALA A 351 5.25 14.16 -0.64
CA ALA A 351 5.50 13.98 -2.06
C ALA A 351 6.99 13.98 -2.38
N THR A 352 7.36 13.32 -3.47
CA THR A 352 8.72 13.32 -4.01
C THR A 352 8.72 13.86 -5.44
N PRO A 353 9.84 14.46 -5.93
CA PRO A 353 9.92 14.92 -7.32
C PRO A 353 9.67 13.76 -8.31
N TRP A 354 9.16 14.07 -9.47
CA TRP A 354 8.83 13.10 -10.51
C TRP A 354 10.04 12.31 -11.03
N ASP A 355 11.25 12.85 -10.94
CA ASP A 355 12.50 12.21 -11.34
C ASP A 355 13.12 11.29 -10.29
N ALA A 356 12.58 11.31 -9.06
CA ALA A 356 12.97 10.37 -8.00
C ALA A 356 12.21 9.05 -8.17
N HIS A 357 12.91 7.98 -8.58
CA HIS A 357 12.30 6.65 -8.74
C HIS A 357 11.81 6.12 -7.40
N TYR A 358 10.49 6.01 -7.27
CA TYR A 358 9.89 5.45 -6.05
C TYR A 358 10.04 3.92 -6.01
N ARG A 359 10.52 3.41 -4.89
CA ARG A 359 10.48 1.99 -4.52
C ARG A 359 10.03 1.86 -3.08
N PRO A 360 9.18 0.87 -2.76
CA PRO A 360 8.74 0.65 -1.38
C PRO A 360 9.91 0.34 -0.46
N ALA A 361 9.85 0.86 0.76
CA ALA A 361 10.79 0.51 1.83
C ALA A 361 10.65 -0.97 2.21
N LEU A 362 11.72 -1.57 2.79
CA LEU A 362 11.66 -2.94 3.31
C LEU A 362 11.11 -2.94 4.74
N GLU A 363 9.81 -2.87 4.89
CA GLU A 363 9.11 -2.83 6.19
C GLU A 363 8.66 -4.21 6.64
N HIS A 364 8.49 -5.15 5.70
CA HIS A 364 7.99 -6.49 5.96
C HIS A 364 9.13 -7.51 5.90
N PRO A 365 9.65 -7.96 7.05
CA PRO A 365 10.79 -8.89 7.09
C PRO A 365 10.37 -10.28 6.60
N LYS A 366 11.32 -11.01 6.02
CA LYS A 366 11.12 -12.42 5.69
C LYS A 366 10.93 -13.26 6.94
N PRO A 367 10.02 -14.25 6.89
CA PRO A 367 9.86 -15.18 7.99
C PRO A 367 11.16 -15.97 8.24
N LYS A 368 11.40 -16.30 9.49
CA LYS A 368 12.58 -17.07 9.93
C LYS A 368 12.10 -18.29 10.72
N VAL A 369 12.55 -19.47 10.31
CA VAL A 369 12.38 -20.68 11.08
C VAL A 369 13.48 -20.74 12.14
N LEU A 370 13.12 -20.59 13.41
CA LEU A 370 14.06 -20.46 14.53
C LEU A 370 14.56 -21.80 15.09
N GLY A 371 14.08 -22.91 14.57
CA GLY A 371 14.42 -24.24 15.06
C GLY A 371 14.36 -25.31 13.97
N SER A 372 14.66 -26.54 14.36
CA SER A 372 14.51 -27.70 13.49
C SER A 372 13.04 -28.03 13.27
N GLN A 373 12.72 -28.45 12.07
CA GLN A 373 11.38 -28.96 11.71
C GLN A 373 11.49 -30.40 11.24
N THR A 374 10.44 -31.17 11.48
CA THR A 374 10.32 -32.52 10.94
C THR A 374 9.52 -32.48 9.63
N ALA A 375 9.86 -33.38 8.72
CA ALA A 375 9.19 -33.49 7.43
C ALA A 375 9.24 -34.95 6.95
N ILE A 376 8.40 -35.30 6.00
CA ILE A 376 8.40 -36.62 5.36
C ILE A 376 9.14 -36.50 4.03
N VAL A 377 10.12 -37.36 3.79
CA VAL A 377 10.79 -37.44 2.48
C VAL A 377 9.82 -37.99 1.44
N THR A 378 9.77 -37.33 0.30
CA THR A 378 8.80 -37.62 -0.78
C THR A 378 9.51 -37.89 -2.10
N GLY A 379 8.82 -38.60 -2.97
CA GLY A 379 9.28 -38.91 -4.33
C GLY A 379 8.17 -39.46 -5.20
N PRO A 380 8.48 -39.84 -6.45
CA PRO A 380 7.52 -40.49 -7.35
C PRO A 380 7.00 -41.81 -6.79
N ALA A 381 5.77 -42.16 -7.13
CA ALA A 381 5.16 -43.39 -6.70
C ALA A 381 5.96 -44.60 -7.19
N GLY A 382 6.32 -45.49 -6.28
CA GLY A 382 7.06 -46.74 -6.58
C GLY A 382 8.57 -46.61 -6.60
N GLU A 383 9.13 -45.42 -6.34
CA GLU A 383 10.56 -45.20 -6.15
C GLU A 383 10.92 -45.18 -4.66
N GLU A 384 11.90 -46.01 -4.26
CA GLU A 384 12.40 -46.03 -2.86
C GLU A 384 13.41 -44.90 -2.59
N ILE A 385 14.12 -44.47 -3.64
CA ILE A 385 15.14 -43.42 -3.55
C ILE A 385 14.84 -42.37 -4.62
N HIS A 386 14.65 -41.13 -4.19
CA HIS A 386 14.47 -40.00 -5.07
C HIS A 386 15.41 -38.85 -4.64
N CYS A 387 16.52 -38.74 -5.33
CA CYS A 387 17.49 -37.68 -5.14
C CYS A 387 18.00 -37.14 -6.48
N ASP A 388 18.49 -35.90 -6.47
CA ASP A 388 19.12 -35.30 -7.64
C ASP A 388 20.63 -35.66 -7.71
N GLU A 389 21.31 -35.13 -8.74
CA GLU A 389 22.76 -35.31 -8.94
C GLU A 389 23.66 -34.79 -7.80
N TYR A 390 23.12 -33.93 -6.90
CA TYR A 390 23.79 -33.38 -5.73
C TYR A 390 23.41 -34.12 -4.44
N GLY A 391 22.65 -35.21 -4.51
CA GLY A 391 22.17 -35.95 -3.35
C GLY A 391 21.15 -35.18 -2.49
N ARG A 392 20.46 -34.22 -3.08
CA ARG A 392 19.36 -33.47 -2.41
C ARG A 392 18.07 -34.30 -2.43
N VAL A 393 17.21 -34.07 -1.47
CA VAL A 393 15.91 -34.75 -1.34
C VAL A 393 14.77 -33.75 -1.35
N LYS A 394 13.58 -34.21 -1.69
CA LYS A 394 12.34 -33.46 -1.52
C LYS A 394 11.58 -33.92 -0.29
N VAL A 395 10.86 -33.02 0.34
CA VAL A 395 10.12 -33.30 1.58
C VAL A 395 8.73 -32.70 1.55
N GLN A 396 7.81 -33.31 2.31
CA GLN A 396 6.52 -32.71 2.67
C GLN A 396 6.61 -32.21 4.10
N PHE A 397 6.49 -30.91 4.30
CA PHE A 397 6.37 -30.32 5.64
C PHE A 397 4.97 -30.58 6.22
N HIS A 398 4.86 -30.79 7.52
CA HIS A 398 3.58 -31.06 8.18
C HIS A 398 2.61 -29.85 8.12
N TRP A 399 3.12 -28.66 8.01
CA TRP A 399 2.32 -27.44 7.89
C TRP A 399 1.86 -27.16 6.45
N ASP A 400 2.49 -27.78 5.45
CA ASP A 400 2.12 -27.63 4.05
C ASP A 400 0.91 -28.54 3.75
N ARG A 401 -0.28 -27.97 3.87
CA ARG A 401 -1.56 -28.66 3.68
C ARG A 401 -1.93 -28.89 2.21
N ASP A 402 -1.31 -28.15 1.29
CA ASP A 402 -1.59 -28.21 -0.15
C ASP A 402 -0.65 -29.17 -0.89
N GLY A 403 0.40 -29.65 -0.22
CA GLY A 403 1.38 -30.57 -0.75
C GLY A 403 0.77 -31.93 -1.07
N GLN A 404 1.18 -32.52 -2.21
CA GLN A 404 0.67 -33.79 -2.72
C GLN A 404 1.40 -35.02 -2.15
N GLY A 405 2.43 -34.84 -1.32
CA GLY A 405 3.25 -35.93 -0.80
C GLY A 405 4.04 -36.70 -1.87
N ASN A 406 4.37 -36.06 -2.99
CA ASN A 406 5.05 -36.66 -4.13
C ASN A 406 6.33 -35.88 -4.51
N ASP A 407 6.88 -36.12 -5.67
CA ASP A 407 8.07 -35.46 -6.21
C ASP A 407 7.88 -33.94 -6.50
N THR A 408 6.67 -33.43 -6.38
CA THR A 408 6.39 -31.98 -6.55
C THR A 408 6.25 -31.23 -5.22
N SER A 409 6.38 -31.90 -4.07
CA SER A 409 5.99 -31.35 -2.75
C SER A 409 6.86 -30.19 -2.28
N SER A 410 8.15 -30.15 -2.58
CA SER A 410 9.04 -29.06 -2.17
C SER A 410 10.16 -28.80 -3.17
N CYS A 411 11.05 -27.86 -2.84
CA CYS A 411 12.33 -27.76 -3.53
C CYS A 411 13.30 -28.84 -3.06
N TRP A 412 14.41 -28.97 -3.76
CA TRP A 412 15.51 -29.85 -3.39
C TRP A 412 16.25 -29.33 -2.15
N LEU A 413 16.25 -30.13 -1.08
CA LEU A 413 16.92 -29.84 0.17
C LEU A 413 18.21 -30.65 0.30
N ARG A 414 19.29 -30.00 0.75
CA ARG A 414 20.57 -30.67 0.97
C ARG A 414 20.47 -31.62 2.15
N VAL A 415 21.09 -32.80 2.01
CA VAL A 415 21.22 -33.77 3.08
C VAL A 415 22.57 -33.57 3.76
N ALA A 416 22.56 -33.48 5.09
CA ALA A 416 23.78 -33.52 5.87
C ALA A 416 24.28 -34.97 5.95
N THR A 417 25.45 -35.25 5.43
CA THR A 417 26.10 -36.56 5.51
C THR A 417 27.31 -36.48 6.46
N GLY A 418 27.48 -37.46 7.32
CA GLY A 418 28.71 -37.64 8.07
C GLY A 418 29.86 -38.01 7.12
N TRP A 419 31.09 -37.70 7.50
CA TRP A 419 32.29 -38.14 6.80
C TRP A 419 32.54 -39.63 7.08
#